data_36fa0831e0f6c23d5dbe2879410aaa2e
#
_entry.id   36fa0831e0f6c23d5dbe2879410aaa2e
#
_cell.length_a   1.000
_cell.length_b   1.000
_cell.length_c   1.000
_cell.angle_alpha   90.00
_cell.angle_beta   90.00
_cell.angle_gamma   90.00
#
_symmetry.space_group_name_H-M   'P 1'
#
loop_
_entity.id
_entity.type
_entity.pdbx_description
1 polymer ?
#
loop_
_entity_poly.entity_id
_entity_poly.type
_entity_poly.pdbx_seq_one_letter_code
_entity_poly.pdbx_strand_id
1 'polypeptide(L)'
;MPRPMGRRNQGPAQKVENSGQVLKRLFNVIFKKYKFQMIIVFVCILISVLANVQGSLFIQNLIDDYITPMIQSGSRDFGPMLGAILRVAIFYAIGAASAFIYAKIMVYVTQGTMRDLRCQIFEHMESLPIKYFDTHPHGDIMSVYTNDIDTLRQMISQSIPQLFNSGITIIAVLVSMFTLSIPLTILTLVMVGVMLFVTKQLASRSGRFFAKQQADLGATNGYIEEMMNGQKVVKVFNHEKKSIEEFNELNDRLFNSSYNANKFANILMPINAQIGNISYVLCAIVGCIFALNNFLGFTIGKLVSFLTFNKSFTQPINQVSQQFNSIVMALAGADRIFKLLDEEPEVDDGYVTLVNVRKEGDRLVETEEKTGMWAWKHTHSTTGKTEYRELKGALVMDDVDFGYTDDKIVLHNIDLYAEPGQKIAFVGSTGAGKTTITNLINRFYDIQDGKIRYDGININKIKKGDLRRSLGIVLQDTHLFTDTVMENIRYGRLDATDEEVIAAAKLANADSFIRKLPDGYNTLLKGDGGNLSQGQRQMLAIARAAVADPPALILDEATSSIDTRTEKMVQDSMDKLMHGRTTFVIAHRLSTIKNSDCIMVLEKGRIIERGSHERLLEQKGRYYQLYTGKTA
;
A
#
# COMPACT_ATOMS: atom_id res chain seq x y z
N MET A 1 25.46 6.10 4.76
CA MET A 1 24.04 6.48 4.84
C MET A 1 23.61 6.97 3.46
N PRO A 2 22.67 6.33 2.79
CA PRO A 2 22.08 6.87 1.57
C PRO A 2 21.33 8.16 1.95
N ARG A 3 21.52 9.23 1.17
CA ARG A 3 20.73 10.44 1.31
C ARG A 3 19.26 10.07 1.20
N PRO A 4 18.37 10.57 2.08
CA PRO A 4 16.94 10.39 1.87
C PRO A 4 16.59 11.04 0.52
N MET A 5 16.18 10.24 -0.43
CA MET A 5 15.54 10.74 -1.66
C MET A 5 14.32 11.54 -1.22
N GLY A 6 14.34 12.84 -1.49
CA GLY A 6 13.26 13.74 -1.16
C GLY A 6 11.93 13.15 -1.65
N ARG A 7 10.97 13.05 -0.73
CA ARG A 7 9.58 12.75 -1.06
C ARG A 7 9.18 13.63 -2.25
N ARG A 8 8.90 12.99 -3.39
CA ARG A 8 8.20 13.65 -4.50
C ARG A 8 6.95 14.27 -3.87
N ASN A 9 6.87 15.60 -3.91
CA ASN A 9 5.68 16.36 -3.57
C ASN A 9 4.46 15.60 -4.12
N GLN A 10 3.53 15.23 -3.24
CA GLN A 10 2.16 14.95 -3.65
C GLN A 10 1.59 16.28 -4.14
N GLY A 11 1.88 16.60 -5.39
CA GLY A 11 1.25 17.69 -6.12
C GLY A 11 -0.27 17.45 -6.18
N PRO A 12 -1.05 18.47 -6.57
CA PRO A 12 -2.49 18.34 -6.74
C PRO A 12 -2.76 17.09 -7.58
N ALA A 13 -3.71 16.27 -7.13
CA ALA A 13 -4.06 14.97 -7.69
C ALA A 13 -3.78 14.92 -9.20
N GLN A 14 -2.74 14.18 -9.60
CA GLN A 14 -2.39 14.05 -11.01
C GLN A 14 -3.65 13.61 -11.74
N LYS A 15 -4.03 14.37 -12.77
CA LYS A 15 -5.14 13.97 -13.63
C LYS A 15 -4.84 12.56 -14.11
N VAL A 16 -5.64 11.60 -13.66
CA VAL A 16 -5.57 10.21 -14.13
C VAL A 16 -5.81 10.25 -15.63
N GLU A 17 -4.79 9.95 -16.44
CA GLU A 17 -4.85 10.06 -17.91
C GLU A 17 -5.98 9.22 -18.51
N ASN A 18 -6.43 8.16 -17.84
CA ASN A 18 -7.48 7.25 -18.28
C ASN A 18 -8.56 7.01 -17.22
N SER A 19 -9.08 8.06 -16.58
CA SER A 19 -10.12 7.97 -15.54
C SER A 19 -11.31 7.06 -15.92
N GLY A 20 -11.69 7.03 -17.21
CA GLY A 20 -12.76 6.17 -17.70
C GLY A 20 -12.42 4.68 -17.67
N GLN A 21 -11.18 4.31 -17.95
CA GLN A 21 -10.73 2.91 -17.90
C GLN A 21 -10.63 2.42 -16.46
N VAL A 22 -10.08 3.25 -15.56
CA VAL A 22 -10.00 2.96 -14.12
C VAL A 22 -11.40 2.75 -13.54
N LEU A 23 -12.34 3.64 -13.86
CA LEU A 23 -13.73 3.54 -13.44
C LEU A 23 -14.38 2.25 -13.97
N LYS A 24 -14.20 1.94 -15.25
CA LYS A 24 -14.73 0.70 -15.86
C LYS A 24 -14.17 -0.55 -15.19
N ARG A 25 -12.86 -0.58 -14.91
CA ARG A 25 -12.20 -1.69 -14.21
C ARG A 25 -12.75 -1.85 -12.79
N LEU A 26 -12.92 -0.76 -12.06
CA LEU A 26 -13.50 -0.79 -10.72
C LEU A 26 -14.94 -1.29 -10.72
N PHE A 27 -15.78 -0.79 -11.65
CA PHE A 27 -17.14 -1.30 -11.81
C PHE A 27 -17.15 -2.78 -12.13
N ASN A 28 -16.25 -3.26 -12.99
CA ASN A 28 -16.15 -4.67 -13.32
C ASN A 28 -15.81 -5.52 -12.10
N VAL A 29 -14.89 -5.08 -11.22
CA VAL A 29 -14.58 -5.76 -9.96
C VAL A 29 -15.82 -5.88 -9.07
N ILE A 30 -16.60 -4.81 -8.91
CA ILE A 30 -17.80 -4.80 -8.08
C ILE A 30 -18.92 -5.66 -8.71
N PHE A 31 -19.22 -5.43 -10.00
CA PHE A 31 -20.34 -6.10 -10.67
C PHE A 31 -20.08 -7.58 -10.94
N LYS A 32 -18.83 -8.03 -11.09
CA LYS A 32 -18.52 -9.46 -11.27
C LYS A 32 -19.02 -10.29 -10.09
N LYS A 33 -18.95 -9.77 -8.87
CA LYS A 33 -19.30 -10.51 -7.64
C LYS A 33 -20.65 -10.10 -7.06
N TYR A 34 -21.02 -8.81 -7.14
CA TYR A 34 -22.17 -8.23 -6.42
C TYR A 34 -23.28 -7.72 -7.34
N LYS A 35 -23.40 -8.29 -8.57
CA LYS A 35 -24.37 -7.85 -9.59
C LYS A 35 -25.82 -7.77 -9.07
N PHE A 36 -26.30 -8.81 -8.41
CA PHE A 36 -27.66 -8.86 -7.89
C PHE A 36 -27.90 -7.83 -6.78
N GLN A 37 -26.93 -7.70 -5.86
CA GLN A 37 -27.01 -6.72 -4.78
C GLN A 37 -27.05 -5.30 -5.33
N MET A 38 -26.27 -4.97 -6.34
CA MET A 38 -26.26 -3.65 -6.98
C MET A 38 -27.59 -3.34 -7.69
N ILE A 39 -28.21 -4.35 -8.34
CA ILE A 39 -29.54 -4.18 -8.94
C ILE A 39 -30.58 -3.88 -7.86
N ILE A 40 -30.57 -4.63 -6.75
CA ILE A 40 -31.49 -4.39 -5.62
C ILE A 40 -31.29 -2.98 -5.05
N VAL A 41 -30.04 -2.54 -4.86
CA VAL A 41 -29.68 -1.19 -4.40
C VAL A 41 -30.30 -0.14 -5.33
N PHE A 42 -30.13 -0.29 -6.64
CA PHE A 42 -30.68 0.65 -7.62
C PHE A 42 -32.21 0.72 -7.56
N VAL A 43 -32.89 -0.44 -7.48
CA VAL A 43 -34.34 -0.51 -7.35
C VAL A 43 -34.81 0.12 -6.03
N CYS A 44 -34.12 -0.15 -4.93
CA CYS A 44 -34.46 0.44 -3.62
C CYS A 44 -34.28 1.95 -3.61
N ILE A 45 -33.23 2.49 -4.26
CA ILE A 45 -33.02 3.94 -4.40
C ILE A 45 -34.19 4.54 -5.22
N LEU A 46 -34.58 3.91 -6.33
CA LEU A 46 -35.70 4.35 -7.15
C LEU A 46 -37.01 4.40 -6.34
N ILE A 47 -37.32 3.34 -5.61
CA ILE A 47 -38.52 3.28 -4.76
C ILE A 47 -38.50 4.39 -3.69
N SER A 48 -37.35 4.57 -3.02
CA SER A 48 -37.20 5.58 -1.99
C SER A 48 -37.41 7.01 -2.53
N VAL A 49 -36.85 7.32 -3.71
CA VAL A 49 -37.02 8.61 -4.37
C VAL A 49 -38.48 8.83 -4.80
N LEU A 50 -39.10 7.83 -5.43
CA LEU A 50 -40.50 7.93 -5.85
C LEU A 50 -41.45 8.11 -4.64
N ALA A 51 -41.20 7.44 -3.53
CA ALA A 51 -41.97 7.61 -2.30
C ALA A 51 -41.88 9.05 -1.75
N ASN A 52 -40.67 9.65 -1.78
CA ASN A 52 -40.50 11.03 -1.36
C ASN A 52 -41.18 12.04 -2.30
N VAL A 53 -41.14 11.81 -3.61
CA VAL A 53 -41.81 12.66 -4.61
C VAL A 53 -43.34 12.58 -4.46
N GLN A 54 -43.89 11.37 -4.24
CA GLN A 54 -45.33 11.20 -3.98
C GLN A 54 -45.79 11.94 -2.74
N GLY A 55 -44.98 11.96 -1.67
CA GLY A 55 -45.31 12.74 -0.47
C GLY A 55 -45.40 14.25 -0.75
N SER A 56 -44.56 14.78 -1.65
CA SER A 56 -44.61 16.20 -2.04
C SER A 56 -45.80 16.51 -2.96
N LEU A 57 -46.17 15.60 -3.85
CA LEU A 57 -47.39 15.73 -4.69
C LEU A 57 -48.67 15.61 -3.86
N PHE A 58 -48.65 14.77 -2.82
CA PHE A 58 -49.81 14.60 -1.93
C PHE A 58 -50.21 15.90 -1.24
N ILE A 59 -49.28 16.83 -1.00
CA ILE A 59 -49.60 18.16 -0.43
C ILE A 59 -50.60 18.90 -1.31
N GLN A 60 -50.45 18.81 -2.62
CA GLN A 60 -51.45 19.38 -3.55
C GLN A 60 -52.82 18.75 -3.32
N ASN A 61 -52.91 17.40 -3.40
CA ASN A 61 -54.16 16.69 -3.27
C ASN A 61 -54.81 16.95 -1.87
N LEU A 62 -54.00 17.02 -0.83
CA LEU A 62 -54.45 17.29 0.54
C LEU A 62 -55.14 18.66 0.61
N ILE A 63 -54.56 19.67 -0.03
CA ILE A 63 -55.14 21.05 -0.02
C ILE A 63 -56.34 21.16 -0.96
N ASP A 64 -56.18 20.69 -2.20
CA ASP A 64 -57.19 20.93 -3.26
C ASP A 64 -58.39 19.99 -3.13
N ASP A 65 -58.20 18.70 -2.79
CA ASP A 65 -59.25 17.68 -2.80
C ASP A 65 -59.91 17.50 -1.42
N TYR A 66 -59.23 17.87 -0.32
CA TYR A 66 -59.75 17.65 1.03
C TYR A 66 -59.92 18.97 1.82
N ILE A 67 -58.89 19.78 2.00
CA ILE A 67 -58.96 20.96 2.88
C ILE A 67 -59.85 22.03 2.26
N THR A 68 -59.64 22.42 1.00
CA THR A 68 -60.40 23.48 0.34
C THR A 68 -61.91 23.15 0.29
N PRO A 69 -62.36 21.96 -0.15
CA PRO A 69 -63.76 21.58 -0.12
C PRO A 69 -64.39 21.55 1.30
N MET A 70 -63.63 21.08 2.31
CA MET A 70 -64.11 21.09 3.69
C MET A 70 -64.33 22.51 4.20
N ILE A 71 -63.46 23.47 3.88
CA ILE A 71 -63.63 24.87 4.29
C ILE A 71 -64.84 25.46 3.57
N GLN A 72 -65.05 25.19 2.28
CA GLN A 72 -66.17 25.71 1.52
C GLN A 72 -67.54 25.14 1.95
N SER A 73 -67.57 23.85 2.31
CA SER A 73 -68.81 23.17 2.73
C SER A 73 -69.08 23.29 4.22
N GLY A 74 -68.15 23.78 5.03
CA GLY A 74 -68.26 23.81 6.50
C GLY A 74 -68.29 22.42 7.15
N SER A 75 -67.97 21.36 6.40
CA SER A 75 -67.97 19.97 6.86
C SER A 75 -66.84 19.72 7.87
N ARG A 76 -67.11 18.93 8.91
CA ARG A 76 -66.13 18.47 9.89
C ARG A 76 -65.84 16.96 9.77
N ASP A 77 -66.17 16.35 8.65
CA ASP A 77 -65.85 14.94 8.40
C ASP A 77 -64.42 14.76 7.93
N PHE A 78 -63.56 14.33 8.86
CA PHE A 78 -62.13 14.08 8.61
C PHE A 78 -61.84 12.66 8.10
N GLY A 79 -62.84 11.78 7.97
CA GLY A 79 -62.67 10.38 7.57
C GLY A 79 -61.92 10.20 6.25
N PRO A 80 -62.35 10.84 5.14
CA PRO A 80 -61.70 10.72 3.83
C PRO A 80 -60.26 11.24 3.85
N MET A 81 -59.99 12.34 4.55
CA MET A 81 -58.65 12.93 4.70
C MET A 81 -57.72 11.99 5.46
N LEU A 82 -58.19 11.37 6.57
CA LEU A 82 -57.42 10.42 7.35
C LEU A 82 -57.03 9.21 6.49
N GLY A 83 -57.93 8.69 5.65
CA GLY A 83 -57.64 7.59 4.71
C GLY A 83 -56.56 7.96 3.68
N ALA A 84 -56.53 9.21 3.20
CA ALA A 84 -55.52 9.70 2.30
C ALA A 84 -54.15 9.85 2.98
N ILE A 85 -54.12 10.40 4.19
CA ILE A 85 -52.89 10.52 5.01
C ILE A 85 -52.30 9.14 5.30
N LEU A 86 -53.15 8.15 5.65
CA LEU A 86 -52.69 6.78 5.93
C LEU A 86 -52.02 6.14 4.67
N ARG A 87 -52.57 6.35 3.47
CA ARG A 87 -51.98 5.88 2.24
C ARG A 87 -50.55 6.47 2.03
N VAL A 88 -50.37 7.77 2.26
CA VAL A 88 -49.06 8.41 2.11
C VAL A 88 -48.09 7.96 3.21
N ALA A 89 -48.56 7.73 4.43
CA ALA A 89 -47.75 7.15 5.50
C ALA A 89 -47.20 5.77 5.11
N ILE A 90 -47.99 4.94 4.39
CA ILE A 90 -47.52 3.65 3.85
C ILE A 90 -46.43 3.85 2.81
N PHE A 91 -46.58 4.81 1.86
CA PHE A 91 -45.52 5.13 0.89
C PHE A 91 -44.23 5.58 1.58
N TYR A 92 -44.31 6.44 2.58
CA TYR A 92 -43.13 6.83 3.37
C TYR A 92 -42.51 5.65 4.11
N ALA A 93 -43.29 4.76 4.68
CA ALA A 93 -42.80 3.54 5.35
C ALA A 93 -42.05 2.62 4.35
N ILE A 94 -42.61 2.44 3.14
CA ILE A 94 -41.94 1.68 2.05
C ILE A 94 -40.64 2.39 1.64
N GLY A 95 -40.66 3.72 1.48
CA GLY A 95 -39.48 4.51 1.15
C GLY A 95 -38.38 4.39 2.19
N ALA A 96 -38.74 4.47 3.48
CA ALA A 96 -37.80 4.31 4.61
C ALA A 96 -37.22 2.89 4.69
N ALA A 97 -38.07 1.86 4.52
CA ALA A 97 -37.63 0.46 4.46
C ALA A 97 -36.66 0.24 3.29
N SER A 98 -36.97 0.77 2.11
CA SER A 98 -36.09 0.69 0.93
C SER A 98 -34.76 1.40 1.15
N ALA A 99 -34.78 2.59 1.80
CA ALA A 99 -33.57 3.31 2.18
C ALA A 99 -32.69 2.50 3.15
N PHE A 100 -33.30 1.89 4.15
CA PHE A 100 -32.58 1.01 5.08
C PHE A 100 -31.97 -0.22 4.39
N ILE A 101 -32.72 -0.87 3.49
CA ILE A 101 -32.27 -2.06 2.76
C ILE A 101 -31.09 -1.72 1.87
N TYR A 102 -31.15 -0.65 1.05
CA TYR A 102 -30.03 -0.31 0.17
C TYR A 102 -28.80 0.10 0.97
N ALA A 103 -28.96 0.83 2.08
CA ALA A 103 -27.83 1.21 2.93
C ALA A 103 -27.13 -0.02 3.52
N LYS A 104 -27.90 -1.00 4.04
CA LYS A 104 -27.37 -2.26 4.58
C LYS A 104 -26.64 -3.08 3.53
N ILE A 105 -27.21 -3.20 2.32
CA ILE A 105 -26.60 -3.93 1.20
C ILE A 105 -25.29 -3.23 0.76
N MET A 106 -25.29 -1.89 0.71
CA MET A 106 -24.08 -1.14 0.33
C MET A 106 -22.93 -1.33 1.32
N VAL A 107 -23.21 -1.44 2.63
CA VAL A 107 -22.17 -1.79 3.61
C VAL A 107 -21.60 -3.16 3.30
N TYR A 108 -22.43 -4.17 3.03
CA TYR A 108 -21.98 -5.52 2.71
C TYR A 108 -21.13 -5.56 1.42
N VAL A 109 -21.60 -4.92 0.35
CA VAL A 109 -20.88 -4.82 -0.94
C VAL A 109 -19.53 -4.11 -0.77
N THR A 110 -19.54 -2.98 -0.07
CA THR A 110 -18.33 -2.17 0.14
C THR A 110 -17.29 -2.94 0.94
N GLN A 111 -17.66 -3.48 2.11
CA GLN A 111 -16.69 -4.18 2.96
C GLN A 111 -16.20 -5.48 2.32
N GLY A 112 -17.07 -6.19 1.60
CA GLY A 112 -16.67 -7.36 0.84
C GLY A 112 -15.68 -7.02 -0.28
N THR A 113 -15.91 -5.95 -1.04
CA THR A 113 -14.99 -5.48 -2.08
C THR A 113 -13.64 -5.05 -1.48
N MET A 114 -13.66 -4.32 -0.35
CA MET A 114 -12.41 -3.91 0.32
C MET A 114 -11.60 -5.10 0.83
N ARG A 115 -12.27 -6.11 1.41
CA ARG A 115 -11.61 -7.35 1.83
C ARG A 115 -10.93 -8.03 0.64
N ASP A 116 -11.67 -8.23 -0.44
CA ASP A 116 -11.16 -8.94 -1.63
C ASP A 116 -9.98 -8.19 -2.27
N LEU A 117 -10.04 -6.86 -2.36
CA LEU A 117 -8.94 -6.03 -2.87
C LEU A 117 -7.71 -6.14 -1.97
N ARG A 118 -7.86 -6.07 -0.64
CA ARG A 118 -6.71 -6.23 0.28
C ARG A 118 -6.05 -7.59 0.14
N CYS A 119 -6.83 -8.66 0.03
CA CYS A 119 -6.27 -10.00 -0.20
C CYS A 119 -5.51 -10.05 -1.53
N GLN A 120 -6.11 -9.57 -2.63
CA GLN A 120 -5.46 -9.56 -3.94
C GLN A 120 -4.17 -8.74 -3.96
N ILE A 121 -4.18 -7.54 -3.33
CA ILE A 121 -2.98 -6.69 -3.25
C ILE A 121 -1.90 -7.40 -2.43
N PHE A 122 -2.26 -8.04 -1.32
CA PHE A 122 -1.29 -8.73 -0.48
C PHE A 122 -0.70 -9.97 -1.16
N GLU A 123 -1.54 -10.82 -1.76
CA GLU A 123 -1.10 -11.99 -2.53
C GLU A 123 -0.18 -11.57 -3.68
N HIS A 124 -0.54 -10.50 -4.38
CA HIS A 124 0.27 -9.99 -5.48
C HIS A 124 1.60 -9.39 -4.99
N MET A 125 1.57 -8.61 -3.89
CA MET A 125 2.77 -8.04 -3.26
C MET A 125 3.79 -9.12 -2.89
N GLU A 126 3.33 -10.26 -2.32
CA GLU A 126 4.21 -11.39 -1.99
C GLU A 126 4.82 -12.06 -3.24
N SER A 127 4.23 -11.88 -4.41
CA SER A 127 4.75 -12.39 -5.69
C SER A 127 5.74 -11.45 -6.39
N LEU A 128 5.90 -10.20 -5.91
CA LEU A 128 6.75 -9.21 -6.57
C LEU A 128 8.24 -9.47 -6.32
N PRO A 129 9.11 -9.12 -7.30
CA PRO A 129 10.55 -9.22 -7.13
C PRO A 129 11.07 -8.21 -6.10
N ILE A 130 12.19 -8.53 -5.45
CA ILE A 130 12.86 -7.62 -4.48
C ILE A 130 13.16 -6.25 -5.10
N LYS A 131 13.46 -6.19 -6.41
CA LYS A 131 13.66 -4.94 -7.17
C LYS A 131 12.52 -3.93 -6.95
N TYR A 132 11.27 -4.41 -6.82
CA TYR A 132 10.12 -3.53 -6.58
C TYR A 132 10.25 -2.80 -5.23
N PHE A 133 10.59 -3.54 -4.17
CA PHE A 133 10.75 -3.00 -2.82
C PHE A 133 11.96 -2.10 -2.66
N ASP A 134 13.04 -2.37 -3.40
CA ASP A 134 14.25 -1.54 -3.40
C ASP A 134 14.04 -0.20 -4.14
N THR A 135 13.12 -0.17 -5.11
CA THR A 135 12.85 1.03 -5.93
C THR A 135 11.66 1.86 -5.45
N HIS A 136 10.78 1.29 -4.62
CA HIS A 136 9.59 1.96 -4.11
C HIS A 136 9.67 2.15 -2.58
N PRO A 137 9.45 3.38 -2.07
CA PRO A 137 9.42 3.61 -0.63
C PRO A 137 8.30 2.80 0.05
N HIS A 138 8.61 2.14 1.16
CA HIS A 138 7.64 1.35 1.92
C HIS A 138 6.41 2.16 2.34
N GLY A 139 6.59 3.47 2.61
CA GLY A 139 5.50 4.38 2.93
C GLY A 139 4.50 4.58 1.80
N ASP A 140 4.96 4.55 0.53
CA ASP A 140 4.09 4.67 -0.64
C ASP A 140 3.26 3.39 -0.82
N ILE A 141 3.89 2.22 -0.67
CA ILE A 141 3.20 0.92 -0.70
C ILE A 141 2.16 0.85 0.44
N MET A 142 2.53 1.25 1.65
CA MET A 142 1.60 1.28 2.80
C MET A 142 0.43 2.25 2.59
N SER A 143 0.66 3.37 1.90
CA SER A 143 -0.40 4.32 1.55
C SER A 143 -1.47 3.70 0.65
N VAL A 144 -1.11 2.73 -0.22
CA VAL A 144 -2.08 1.98 -1.04
C VAL A 144 -3.02 1.16 -0.15
N TYR A 145 -2.50 0.49 0.89
CA TYR A 145 -3.30 -0.31 1.82
C TYR A 145 -4.19 0.51 2.75
N THR A 146 -3.78 1.72 3.09
CA THR A 146 -4.48 2.58 4.05
C THR A 146 -5.33 3.65 3.37
N ASN A 147 -4.68 4.65 2.77
CA ASN A 147 -5.34 5.84 2.25
C ASN A 147 -6.14 5.55 0.97
N ASP A 148 -5.56 4.80 0.02
CA ASP A 148 -6.19 4.57 -1.28
C ASP A 148 -7.38 3.64 -1.16
N ILE A 149 -7.27 2.58 -0.38
CA ILE A 149 -8.40 1.69 -0.07
C ILE A 149 -9.52 2.44 0.68
N ASP A 150 -9.17 3.37 1.60
CA ASP A 150 -10.19 4.13 2.34
C ASP A 150 -10.94 5.14 1.44
N THR A 151 -10.24 5.81 0.54
CA THR A 151 -10.88 6.68 -0.46
C THR A 151 -11.80 5.91 -1.39
N LEU A 152 -11.41 4.69 -1.81
CA LEU A 152 -12.29 3.78 -2.56
C LEU A 152 -13.50 3.35 -1.75
N ARG A 153 -13.31 3.00 -0.49
CA ARG A 153 -14.41 2.65 0.42
C ARG A 153 -15.43 3.78 0.47
N GLN A 154 -14.98 5.02 0.65
CA GLN A 154 -15.85 6.19 0.69
C GLN A 154 -16.60 6.39 -0.64
N MET A 155 -15.93 6.24 -1.77
CA MET A 155 -16.57 6.37 -3.08
C MET A 155 -17.65 5.31 -3.29
N ILE A 156 -17.38 4.04 -2.98
CA ILE A 156 -18.32 2.94 -3.19
C ILE A 156 -19.50 3.04 -2.21
N SER A 157 -19.22 3.31 -0.90
CA SER A 157 -20.27 3.31 0.12
C SER A 157 -21.16 4.55 0.11
N GLN A 158 -20.64 5.70 -0.31
CA GLN A 158 -21.32 6.98 -0.20
C GLN A 158 -21.47 7.69 -1.55
N SER A 159 -20.36 7.91 -2.29
CA SER A 159 -20.42 8.77 -3.47
C SER A 159 -21.26 8.18 -4.61
N ILE A 160 -21.09 6.88 -4.90
CA ILE A 160 -21.86 6.22 -5.98
C ILE A 160 -23.36 6.18 -5.65
N PRO A 161 -23.82 5.68 -4.47
CA PRO A 161 -25.25 5.70 -4.13
C PRO A 161 -25.82 7.10 -4.10
N GLN A 162 -25.08 8.09 -3.60
CA GLN A 162 -25.53 9.49 -3.51
C GLN A 162 -25.68 10.12 -4.89
N LEU A 163 -24.79 9.83 -5.85
CA LEU A 163 -24.93 10.29 -7.24
C LEU A 163 -26.18 9.72 -7.89
N PHE A 164 -26.45 8.41 -7.74
CA PHE A 164 -27.66 7.79 -8.26
C PHE A 164 -28.93 8.38 -7.62
N ASN A 165 -28.93 8.49 -6.29
CA ASN A 165 -30.05 9.09 -5.54
C ASN A 165 -30.31 10.53 -5.99
N SER A 166 -29.27 11.36 -6.07
CA SER A 166 -29.39 12.76 -6.51
C SER A 166 -29.84 12.87 -7.96
N GLY A 167 -29.27 12.04 -8.86
CA GLY A 167 -29.66 12.04 -10.27
C GLY A 167 -31.12 11.66 -10.49
N ILE A 168 -31.58 10.60 -9.86
CA ILE A 168 -32.98 10.15 -9.92
C ILE A 168 -33.91 11.21 -9.31
N THR A 169 -33.52 11.81 -8.15
CA THR A 169 -34.30 12.87 -7.49
C THR A 169 -34.43 14.10 -8.38
N ILE A 170 -33.34 14.57 -9.01
CA ILE A 170 -33.37 15.72 -9.94
C ILE A 170 -34.36 15.46 -11.08
N ILE A 171 -34.29 14.27 -11.70
CA ILE A 171 -35.17 13.91 -12.82
C ILE A 171 -36.62 13.83 -12.35
N ALA A 172 -36.90 13.11 -11.25
CA ALA A 172 -38.26 12.92 -10.74
C ALA A 172 -38.91 14.23 -10.30
N VAL A 173 -38.16 15.09 -9.57
CA VAL A 173 -38.62 16.41 -9.15
C VAL A 173 -38.87 17.31 -10.35
N LEU A 174 -37.94 17.34 -11.34
CA LEU A 174 -38.09 18.15 -12.53
C LEU A 174 -39.33 17.76 -13.36
N VAL A 175 -39.56 16.45 -13.55
CA VAL A 175 -40.77 15.95 -14.21
C VAL A 175 -42.03 16.41 -13.43
N SER A 176 -42.04 16.26 -12.12
CA SER A 176 -43.16 16.68 -11.26
C SER A 176 -43.40 18.22 -11.33
N MET A 177 -42.35 19.02 -11.38
CA MET A 177 -42.46 20.47 -11.51
C MET A 177 -43.06 20.87 -12.87
N PHE A 178 -42.68 20.19 -13.98
CA PHE A 178 -43.27 20.44 -15.30
C PHE A 178 -44.76 20.07 -15.35
N THR A 179 -45.20 19.03 -14.67
CA THR A 179 -46.63 18.68 -14.58
C THR A 179 -47.44 19.67 -13.77
N LEU A 180 -46.83 20.35 -12.78
CA LEU A 180 -47.51 21.34 -11.95
C LEU A 180 -47.61 22.69 -12.64
N SER A 181 -46.51 23.21 -13.21
CA SER A 181 -46.47 24.51 -13.91
C SER A 181 -45.20 24.68 -14.73
N ILE A 182 -45.35 24.76 -16.07
CA ILE A 182 -44.24 25.02 -17.00
C ILE A 182 -43.59 26.39 -16.74
N PRO A 183 -44.33 27.52 -16.60
CA PRO A 183 -43.71 28.81 -16.40
C PRO A 183 -42.86 28.92 -15.13
N LEU A 184 -43.34 28.38 -14.01
CA LEU A 184 -42.61 28.38 -12.74
C LEU A 184 -41.37 27.46 -12.79
N THR A 185 -41.46 26.35 -13.53
CA THR A 185 -40.32 25.47 -13.75
C THR A 185 -39.21 26.17 -14.54
N ILE A 186 -39.55 26.91 -15.58
CA ILE A 186 -38.58 27.72 -16.35
C ILE A 186 -37.92 28.76 -15.44
N LEU A 187 -38.68 29.45 -14.59
CA LEU A 187 -38.16 30.42 -13.62
C LEU A 187 -37.13 29.73 -12.68
N THR A 188 -37.50 28.57 -12.14
CA THR A 188 -36.59 27.78 -11.29
C THR A 188 -35.32 27.38 -12.02
N LEU A 189 -35.41 26.90 -13.27
CA LEU A 189 -34.25 26.53 -14.10
C LEU A 189 -33.32 27.72 -14.39
N VAL A 190 -33.86 28.92 -14.61
CA VAL A 190 -33.05 30.14 -14.74
C VAL A 190 -32.27 30.40 -13.44
N MET A 191 -32.94 30.31 -12.28
CA MET A 191 -32.30 30.52 -10.98
C MET A 191 -31.23 29.48 -10.70
N VAL A 192 -31.44 28.20 -11.08
CA VAL A 192 -30.43 27.16 -11.04
C VAL A 192 -29.24 27.47 -11.96
N GLY A 193 -29.49 27.98 -13.14
CA GLY A 193 -28.43 28.46 -14.03
C GLY A 193 -27.57 29.56 -13.40
N VAL A 194 -28.19 30.54 -12.72
CA VAL A 194 -27.48 31.56 -11.92
C VAL A 194 -26.66 30.92 -10.79
N MET A 195 -27.25 29.96 -10.06
CA MET A 195 -26.57 29.25 -8.99
C MET A 195 -25.32 28.48 -9.50
N LEU A 196 -25.45 27.75 -10.62
CA LEU A 196 -24.33 27.01 -11.20
C LEU A 196 -23.24 27.97 -11.74
N PHE A 197 -23.60 29.11 -12.30
CA PHE A 197 -22.63 30.11 -12.73
C PHE A 197 -21.83 30.66 -11.54
N VAL A 198 -22.51 31.06 -10.46
CA VAL A 198 -21.87 31.59 -9.25
C VAL A 198 -20.99 30.50 -8.59
N THR A 199 -21.50 29.27 -8.51
CA THR A 199 -20.75 28.12 -7.99
C THR A 199 -19.45 27.90 -8.78
N LYS A 200 -19.51 27.91 -10.11
CA LYS A 200 -18.35 27.76 -10.99
C LYS A 200 -17.29 28.84 -10.75
N GLN A 201 -17.70 30.07 -10.59
CA GLN A 201 -16.81 31.21 -10.35
C GLN A 201 -16.09 31.10 -9.00
N LEU A 202 -16.85 30.78 -7.94
CA LEU A 202 -16.29 30.63 -6.58
C LEU A 202 -15.41 29.40 -6.47
N ALA A 203 -15.84 28.25 -6.99
CA ALA A 203 -15.07 27.01 -6.97
C ALA A 203 -13.74 27.12 -7.73
N SER A 204 -13.74 27.81 -8.88
CA SER A 204 -12.50 28.04 -9.64
C SER A 204 -11.48 28.88 -8.87
N ARG A 205 -11.93 29.91 -8.14
CA ARG A 205 -11.05 30.73 -7.28
C ARG A 205 -10.55 29.93 -6.08
N SER A 206 -11.45 29.23 -5.40
CA SER A 206 -11.13 28.39 -4.25
C SER A 206 -10.09 27.32 -4.62
N GLY A 207 -10.26 26.63 -5.75
CA GLY A 207 -9.36 25.58 -6.23
C GLY A 207 -7.89 26.04 -6.40
N ARG A 208 -7.67 27.28 -6.90
CA ARG A 208 -6.33 27.84 -7.02
C ARG A 208 -5.66 28.04 -5.66
N PHE A 209 -6.42 28.53 -4.67
CA PHE A 209 -5.88 28.71 -3.32
C PHE A 209 -5.68 27.38 -2.58
N PHE A 210 -6.54 26.37 -2.82
CA PHE A 210 -6.33 25.04 -2.27
C PHE A 210 -5.06 24.39 -2.80
N ALA A 211 -4.73 24.55 -4.08
CA ALA A 211 -3.48 24.07 -4.65
C ALA A 211 -2.26 24.73 -3.97
N LYS A 212 -2.33 26.05 -3.73
CA LYS A 212 -1.28 26.78 -3.01
C LYS A 212 -1.19 26.35 -1.54
N GLN A 213 -2.33 26.21 -0.86
CA GLN A 213 -2.39 25.70 0.52
C GLN A 213 -1.73 24.33 0.64
N GLN A 214 -1.97 23.43 -0.30
CA GLN A 214 -1.36 22.10 -0.29
C GLN A 214 0.17 22.14 -0.44
N ALA A 215 0.67 23.05 -1.28
CA ALA A 215 2.11 23.28 -1.42
C ALA A 215 2.73 23.85 -0.13
N ASP A 216 2.09 24.88 0.46
CA ASP A 216 2.56 25.51 1.70
C ASP A 216 2.49 24.54 2.89
N LEU A 217 1.45 23.69 2.96
CA LEU A 217 1.34 22.62 3.96
C LEU A 217 2.45 21.59 3.81
N GLY A 218 2.76 21.19 2.57
CA GLY A 218 3.88 20.30 2.29
C GLY A 218 5.22 20.86 2.74
N ALA A 219 5.47 22.16 2.50
CA ALA A 219 6.69 22.84 2.93
C ALA A 219 6.78 22.91 4.48
N THR A 220 5.67 23.25 5.14
CA THR A 220 5.60 23.31 6.61
C THR A 220 5.85 21.94 7.24
N ASN A 221 5.19 20.88 6.72
CA ASN A 221 5.39 19.51 7.20
C ASN A 221 6.82 19.01 6.98
N GLY A 222 7.42 19.31 5.81
CA GLY A 222 8.81 18.98 5.53
C GLY A 222 9.79 19.64 6.51
N TYR A 223 9.55 20.90 6.84
CA TYR A 223 10.36 21.62 7.82
C TYR A 223 10.21 21.02 9.23
N ILE A 224 8.98 20.67 9.65
CA ILE A 224 8.74 20.00 10.94
C ILE A 224 9.52 18.67 11.00
N GLU A 225 9.44 17.85 9.95
CA GLU A 225 10.13 16.56 9.88
C GLU A 225 11.66 16.74 9.95
N GLU A 226 12.20 17.74 9.24
CA GLU A 226 13.62 18.07 9.27
C GLU A 226 14.07 18.50 10.67
N MET A 227 13.33 19.40 11.32
CA MET A 227 13.65 19.87 12.67
C MET A 227 13.50 18.76 13.72
N MET A 228 12.50 17.88 13.61
CA MET A 228 12.34 16.72 14.50
C MET A 228 13.53 15.76 14.38
N ASN A 229 13.94 15.43 13.16
CA ASN A 229 15.09 14.57 12.92
C ASN A 229 16.40 15.22 13.35
N GLY A 230 16.53 16.53 13.15
CA GLY A 230 17.69 17.35 13.52
C GLY A 230 17.67 17.89 14.94
N GLN A 231 16.70 17.55 15.80
CA GLN A 231 16.48 18.20 17.11
C GLN A 231 17.72 18.20 18.01
N LYS A 232 18.51 17.12 18.00
CA LYS A 232 19.76 17.07 18.75
C LYS A 232 20.77 18.12 18.28
N VAL A 233 20.84 18.35 16.96
CA VAL A 233 21.72 19.35 16.34
C VAL A 233 21.25 20.76 16.71
N VAL A 234 19.95 21.03 16.56
CA VAL A 234 19.34 22.32 16.94
C VAL A 234 19.68 22.66 18.40
N LYS A 235 19.54 21.69 19.31
CA LYS A 235 19.83 21.85 20.75
C LYS A 235 21.30 22.10 21.04
N VAL A 236 22.20 21.31 20.43
CA VAL A 236 23.66 21.46 20.66
C VAL A 236 24.18 22.84 20.20
N PHE A 237 23.63 23.36 19.10
CA PHE A 237 24.04 24.66 18.55
C PHE A 237 23.19 25.83 19.02
N ASN A 238 22.19 25.63 19.90
CA ASN A 238 21.27 26.64 20.44
C ASN A 238 20.57 27.47 19.35
N HIS A 239 20.11 26.79 18.27
CA HIS A 239 19.47 27.46 17.14
C HIS A 239 17.92 27.44 17.21
N GLU A 240 17.32 27.18 18.39
CA GLU A 240 15.86 27.10 18.58
C GLU A 240 15.13 28.36 18.13
N LYS A 241 15.68 29.55 18.47
CA LYS A 241 15.06 30.84 18.11
C LYS A 241 14.97 31.00 16.59
N LYS A 242 16.04 30.69 15.87
CA LYS A 242 16.10 30.77 14.43
C LYS A 242 15.11 29.78 13.80
N SER A 243 15.07 28.54 14.30
CA SER A 243 14.13 27.51 13.82
C SER A 243 12.67 27.92 14.04
N ILE A 244 12.36 28.60 15.15
CA ILE A 244 11.00 29.12 15.44
C ILE A 244 10.68 30.27 14.47
N GLU A 245 11.60 31.18 14.17
CA GLU A 245 11.38 32.27 13.22
C GLU A 245 11.09 31.73 11.80
N GLU A 246 11.88 30.79 11.32
CA GLU A 246 11.68 30.16 10.02
C GLU A 246 10.35 29.37 9.95
N PHE A 247 10.00 28.67 11.03
CA PHE A 247 8.70 27.99 11.13
C PHE A 247 7.54 28.99 11.08
N ASN A 248 7.63 30.10 11.78
CA ASN A 248 6.58 31.13 11.79
C ASN A 248 6.37 31.72 10.38
N GLU A 249 7.43 31.97 9.63
CA GLU A 249 7.30 32.44 8.23
C GLU A 249 6.57 31.42 7.34
N LEU A 250 6.90 30.14 7.48
CA LEU A 250 6.23 29.08 6.72
C LEU A 250 4.76 28.95 7.15
N ASN A 251 4.50 29.02 8.45
CA ASN A 251 3.14 28.93 9.01
C ASN A 251 2.28 30.13 8.62
N ASP A 252 2.85 31.34 8.54
CA ASP A 252 2.14 32.54 8.05
C ASP A 252 1.79 32.43 6.57
N ARG A 253 2.65 31.85 5.73
CA ARG A 253 2.34 31.54 4.33
C ARG A 253 1.20 30.53 4.24
N LEU A 254 1.26 29.46 5.04
CA LEU A 254 0.20 28.45 5.13
C LEU A 254 -1.12 29.07 5.61
N PHE A 255 -1.08 29.94 6.65
CA PHE A 255 -2.24 30.67 7.12
C PHE A 255 -2.90 31.48 6.00
N ASN A 256 -2.12 32.28 5.26
CA ASN A 256 -2.65 33.13 4.19
C ASN A 256 -3.27 32.32 3.05
N SER A 257 -2.63 31.22 2.63
CA SER A 257 -3.18 30.34 1.57
C SER A 257 -4.42 29.60 2.06
N SER A 258 -4.41 29.10 3.29
CA SER A 258 -5.55 28.40 3.93
C SER A 258 -6.74 29.34 4.15
N TYR A 259 -6.50 30.56 4.65
CA TYR A 259 -7.54 31.56 4.82
C TYR A 259 -8.25 31.87 3.50
N ASN A 260 -7.49 32.15 2.42
CA ASN A 260 -8.08 32.44 1.12
C ASN A 260 -8.79 31.25 0.50
N ALA A 261 -8.25 30.02 0.63
CA ALA A 261 -8.89 28.82 0.16
C ALA A 261 -10.26 28.61 0.84
N ASN A 262 -10.26 28.65 2.17
CA ASN A 262 -11.47 28.42 2.99
C ASN A 262 -12.47 29.58 2.91
N LYS A 263 -12.03 30.81 2.76
CA LYS A 263 -12.91 31.97 2.54
C LYS A 263 -13.86 31.74 1.36
N PHE A 264 -13.33 31.35 0.20
CA PHE A 264 -14.16 31.10 -0.98
C PHE A 264 -14.97 29.80 -0.88
N ALA A 265 -14.39 28.75 -0.25
CA ALA A 265 -15.09 27.49 -0.06
C ALA A 265 -16.29 27.62 0.89
N ASN A 266 -16.11 28.26 2.05
CA ASN A 266 -17.13 28.37 3.07
C ASN A 266 -18.27 29.34 2.73
N ILE A 267 -18.02 30.32 1.86
CA ILE A 267 -19.05 31.25 1.34
C ILE A 267 -19.97 30.56 0.31
N LEU A 268 -19.54 29.49 -0.34
CA LEU A 268 -20.28 28.82 -1.41
C LEU A 268 -21.65 28.29 -0.94
N MET A 269 -21.69 27.58 0.19
CA MET A 269 -22.95 27.03 0.71
C MET A 269 -23.96 28.12 1.12
N PRO A 270 -23.61 29.15 1.90
CA PRO A 270 -24.52 30.26 2.21
C PRO A 270 -25.03 30.98 0.98
N ILE A 271 -24.19 31.27 -0.01
CA ILE A 271 -24.62 31.94 -1.25
C ILE A 271 -25.62 31.08 -2.00
N ASN A 272 -25.33 29.78 -2.20
CA ASN A 272 -26.26 28.88 -2.89
C ASN A 272 -27.58 28.75 -2.14
N ALA A 273 -27.56 28.71 -0.80
CA ALA A 273 -28.77 28.69 0.01
C ALA A 273 -29.60 29.98 -0.20
N GLN A 274 -28.96 31.16 -0.25
CA GLN A 274 -29.66 32.41 -0.47
C GLN A 274 -30.22 32.54 -1.91
N ILE A 275 -29.49 32.07 -2.93
CA ILE A 275 -30.02 31.98 -4.30
C ILE A 275 -31.24 31.05 -4.34
N GLY A 276 -31.22 29.93 -3.63
CA GLY A 276 -32.37 29.05 -3.47
C GLY A 276 -33.55 29.71 -2.75
N ASN A 277 -33.30 30.50 -1.70
CA ASN A 277 -34.34 31.27 -1.01
C ASN A 277 -34.94 32.36 -1.91
N ILE A 278 -34.13 33.06 -2.69
CA ILE A 278 -34.59 34.04 -3.67
C ILE A 278 -35.46 33.34 -4.72
N SER A 279 -35.03 32.20 -5.25
CA SER A 279 -35.84 31.38 -6.17
C SER A 279 -37.20 31.03 -5.56
N TYR A 280 -37.21 30.57 -4.31
CA TYR A 280 -38.43 30.22 -3.57
C TYR A 280 -39.36 31.43 -3.46
N VAL A 281 -38.87 32.61 -3.06
CA VAL A 281 -39.67 33.83 -2.92
C VAL A 281 -40.23 34.29 -4.29
N LEU A 282 -39.41 34.28 -5.36
CA LEU A 282 -39.89 34.62 -6.70
C LEU A 282 -40.97 33.66 -7.19
N CYS A 283 -40.79 32.35 -6.98
CA CYS A 283 -41.80 31.34 -7.31
C CYS A 283 -43.07 31.50 -6.47
N ALA A 284 -42.96 31.92 -5.19
CA ALA A 284 -44.11 32.18 -4.34
C ALA A 284 -44.92 33.40 -4.83
N ILE A 285 -44.24 34.51 -5.17
CA ILE A 285 -44.92 35.71 -5.65
C ILE A 285 -45.63 35.45 -6.99
N VAL A 286 -44.88 34.89 -7.99
CA VAL A 286 -45.46 34.61 -9.32
C VAL A 286 -46.54 33.53 -9.22
N GLY A 287 -46.33 32.50 -8.42
CA GLY A 287 -47.27 31.41 -8.22
C GLY A 287 -48.54 31.87 -7.46
N CYS A 288 -48.45 32.82 -6.52
CA CYS A 288 -49.62 33.44 -5.90
C CYS A 288 -50.45 34.23 -6.95
N ILE A 289 -49.78 35.01 -7.83
CA ILE A 289 -50.47 35.72 -8.90
C ILE A 289 -51.17 34.72 -9.84
N PHE A 290 -50.59 33.62 -10.18
CA PHE A 290 -51.19 32.55 -11.00
C PHE A 290 -52.38 31.89 -10.27
N ALA A 291 -52.27 31.61 -9.00
CA ALA A 291 -53.35 30.98 -8.20
C ALA A 291 -54.54 31.92 -8.05
N LEU A 292 -54.31 33.21 -7.77
CA LEU A 292 -55.39 34.22 -7.60
C LEU A 292 -56.13 34.48 -8.92
N ASN A 293 -55.41 34.46 -10.04
CA ASN A 293 -56.02 34.65 -11.37
C ASN A 293 -56.49 33.36 -12.02
N ASN A 294 -56.41 32.22 -11.33
CA ASN A 294 -56.71 30.88 -11.85
C ASN A 294 -56.01 30.58 -13.23
N PHE A 295 -54.79 31.10 -13.40
CA PHE A 295 -54.03 31.00 -14.63
C PHE A 295 -53.71 29.54 -14.95
N LEU A 296 -54.19 29.01 -16.07
CA LEU A 296 -54.05 27.61 -16.50
C LEU A 296 -54.50 26.58 -15.44
N GLY A 297 -55.52 26.91 -14.60
CA GLY A 297 -56.00 26.03 -13.56
C GLY A 297 -54.98 25.79 -12.44
N PHE A 298 -54.12 26.81 -12.16
CA PHE A 298 -53.12 26.72 -11.11
C PHE A 298 -53.79 27.02 -9.74
N THR A 299 -53.70 26.07 -8.82
CA THR A 299 -54.35 26.11 -7.51
C THR A 299 -53.38 26.45 -6.38
N ILE A 300 -53.89 26.73 -5.18
CA ILE A 300 -53.07 26.94 -3.98
C ILE A 300 -52.32 25.63 -3.60
N GLY A 301 -52.95 24.46 -3.74
CA GLY A 301 -52.30 23.18 -3.53
C GLY A 301 -51.13 22.93 -4.49
N LYS A 302 -51.30 23.25 -5.79
CA LYS A 302 -50.20 23.22 -6.75
C LYS A 302 -49.07 24.16 -6.37
N LEU A 303 -49.37 25.35 -5.85
CA LEU A 303 -48.36 26.31 -5.41
C LEU A 303 -47.51 25.74 -4.28
N VAL A 304 -48.16 25.21 -3.22
CA VAL A 304 -47.45 24.67 -2.05
C VAL A 304 -46.59 23.48 -2.42
N SER A 305 -47.12 22.57 -3.26
CA SER A 305 -46.32 21.43 -3.77
C SER A 305 -45.13 21.88 -4.63
N PHE A 306 -45.35 22.88 -5.50
CA PHE A 306 -44.28 23.44 -6.32
C PHE A 306 -43.15 24.08 -5.49
N LEU A 307 -43.52 24.85 -4.46
CA LEU A 307 -42.54 25.44 -3.55
C LEU A 307 -41.77 24.37 -2.72
N THR A 308 -42.41 23.25 -2.40
CA THR A 308 -41.73 22.10 -1.78
C THR A 308 -40.75 21.48 -2.74
N PHE A 309 -41.11 21.29 -4.00
CA PHE A 309 -40.19 20.78 -5.03
C PHE A 309 -39.04 21.77 -5.34
N ASN A 310 -39.28 23.06 -5.33
CA ASN A 310 -38.23 24.09 -5.53
C ASN A 310 -37.13 23.94 -4.46
N LYS A 311 -37.51 23.74 -3.19
CA LYS A 311 -36.54 23.41 -2.10
C LYS A 311 -35.83 22.10 -2.31
N SER A 312 -36.58 21.04 -2.66
CA SER A 312 -36.04 19.69 -2.87
C SER A 312 -35.13 19.57 -4.09
N PHE A 313 -35.23 20.47 -5.05
CA PHE A 313 -34.43 20.49 -6.28
C PHE A 313 -33.01 21.02 -6.07
N THR A 314 -32.83 21.99 -5.17
CA THR A 314 -31.53 22.65 -4.94
C THR A 314 -30.56 21.76 -4.16
N GLN A 315 -31.05 20.95 -3.23
CA GLN A 315 -30.22 20.12 -2.35
C GLN A 315 -29.40 19.04 -3.10
N PRO A 316 -29.99 18.24 -4.02
CA PRO A 316 -29.22 17.24 -4.78
C PRO A 316 -28.09 17.82 -5.64
N ILE A 317 -28.27 19.03 -6.18
CA ILE A 317 -27.25 19.72 -6.98
C ILE A 317 -26.01 20.02 -6.13
N ASN A 318 -26.20 20.50 -4.92
CA ASN A 318 -25.11 20.73 -3.97
C ASN A 318 -24.42 19.42 -3.56
N GLN A 319 -25.18 18.34 -3.35
CA GLN A 319 -24.65 17.03 -3.00
C GLN A 319 -23.77 16.45 -4.11
N VAL A 320 -24.20 16.51 -5.38
CA VAL A 320 -23.41 16.08 -6.53
C VAL A 320 -22.08 16.84 -6.60
N SER A 321 -22.12 18.16 -6.38
CA SER A 321 -20.92 19.00 -6.40
C SER A 321 -19.91 18.63 -5.33
N GLN A 322 -20.36 18.25 -4.13
CA GLN A 322 -19.51 17.79 -3.03
C GLN A 322 -18.87 16.43 -3.32
N GLN A 323 -19.60 15.51 -3.97
CA GLN A 323 -19.11 14.17 -4.29
C GLN A 323 -18.03 14.16 -5.38
N PHE A 324 -17.96 15.21 -6.21
CA PHE A 324 -17.02 15.26 -7.33
C PHE A 324 -15.56 15.12 -6.87
N ASN A 325 -15.17 15.85 -5.83
CA ASN A 325 -13.80 15.77 -5.29
C ASN A 325 -13.48 14.39 -4.73
N SER A 326 -14.42 13.78 -3.99
CA SER A 326 -14.27 12.45 -3.43
C SER A 326 -14.05 11.39 -4.52
N ILE A 327 -14.76 11.51 -5.63
CA ILE A 327 -14.63 10.62 -6.79
C ILE A 327 -13.27 10.79 -7.46
N VAL A 328 -12.82 12.03 -7.68
CA VAL A 328 -11.49 12.29 -8.27
C VAL A 328 -10.38 11.70 -7.41
N MET A 329 -10.45 11.89 -6.08
CA MET A 329 -9.48 11.32 -5.14
C MET A 329 -9.51 9.78 -5.17
N ALA A 330 -10.69 9.20 -5.15
CA ALA A 330 -10.84 7.74 -5.19
C ALA A 330 -10.36 7.13 -6.52
N LEU A 331 -10.58 7.80 -7.65
CA LEU A 331 -10.05 7.35 -8.94
C LEU A 331 -8.52 7.40 -8.99
N ALA A 332 -7.91 8.42 -8.38
CA ALA A 332 -6.45 8.48 -8.25
C ALA A 332 -5.90 7.36 -7.35
N GLY A 333 -6.60 7.04 -6.25
CA GLY A 333 -6.28 5.89 -5.39
C GLY A 333 -6.45 4.56 -6.11
N ALA A 334 -7.55 4.40 -6.87
CA ALA A 334 -7.79 3.22 -7.69
C ALA A 334 -6.71 3.00 -8.75
N ASP A 335 -6.23 4.06 -9.38
CA ASP A 335 -5.15 4.00 -10.37
C ASP A 335 -3.85 3.47 -9.74
N ARG A 336 -3.49 3.93 -8.53
CA ARG A 336 -2.32 3.41 -7.81
C ARG A 336 -2.48 1.95 -7.40
N ILE A 337 -3.67 1.58 -6.91
CA ILE A 337 -3.98 0.17 -6.58
C ILE A 337 -3.84 -0.72 -7.81
N PHE A 338 -4.41 -0.29 -8.94
CA PHE A 338 -4.33 -1.08 -10.17
C PHE A 338 -2.93 -1.13 -10.77
N LYS A 339 -2.13 -0.07 -10.66
CA LYS A 339 -0.72 -0.09 -11.04
C LYS A 339 0.06 -1.11 -10.24
N LEU A 340 -0.15 -1.14 -8.91
CA LEU A 340 0.48 -2.18 -8.07
C LEU A 340 0.06 -3.60 -8.48
N LEU A 341 -1.23 -3.80 -8.80
CA LEU A 341 -1.74 -5.11 -9.25
C LEU A 341 -1.32 -5.49 -10.69
N ASP A 342 -0.86 -4.54 -11.47
CA ASP A 342 -0.38 -4.74 -12.85
C ASP A 342 1.15 -4.87 -12.94
N GLU A 343 1.87 -4.70 -11.81
CA GLU A 343 3.31 -4.97 -11.75
C GLU A 343 3.58 -6.45 -12.05
N GLU A 344 4.67 -6.72 -12.75
CA GLU A 344 5.01 -8.09 -13.13
C GLU A 344 5.51 -8.89 -11.91
N PRO A 345 4.93 -10.07 -11.64
CA PRO A 345 5.41 -10.93 -10.56
C PRO A 345 6.82 -11.44 -10.86
N GLU A 346 7.50 -11.92 -9.81
CA GLU A 346 8.82 -12.53 -9.97
C GLU A 346 8.75 -13.73 -10.91
N VAL A 347 9.44 -13.67 -12.05
CA VAL A 347 9.49 -14.77 -13.03
C VAL A 347 10.39 -15.89 -12.50
N ASP A 348 9.91 -17.12 -12.52
CA ASP A 348 10.68 -18.33 -12.16
C ASP A 348 10.48 -19.42 -13.22
N ASP A 349 11.34 -19.41 -14.24
CA ASP A 349 11.38 -20.42 -15.30
C ASP A 349 12.25 -21.65 -14.95
N GLY A 350 12.67 -21.75 -13.67
CA GLY A 350 13.48 -22.86 -13.18
C GLY A 350 12.73 -24.20 -13.24
N TYR A 351 13.39 -25.24 -13.67
CA TYR A 351 12.85 -26.61 -13.74
C TYR A 351 13.66 -27.63 -12.92
N VAL A 352 14.85 -27.25 -12.45
CA VAL A 352 15.65 -28.06 -11.53
C VAL A 352 15.14 -27.82 -10.11
N THR A 353 14.85 -28.89 -9.37
CA THR A 353 14.29 -28.86 -8.02
C THR A 353 15.24 -29.48 -7.01
N LEU A 354 15.11 -29.07 -5.75
CA LEU A 354 15.87 -29.61 -4.62
C LEU A 354 15.06 -30.71 -3.94
N VAL A 355 15.64 -31.90 -3.81
CA VAL A 355 15.01 -33.07 -3.21
C VAL A 355 15.89 -33.73 -2.14
N ASN A 356 15.25 -34.40 -1.16
CA ASN A 356 16.00 -35.28 -0.23
C ASN A 356 16.41 -36.54 -0.96
N VAL A 357 17.61 -37.00 -0.69
CA VAL A 357 18.15 -38.24 -1.30
C VAL A 357 18.76 -39.15 -0.25
N ARG A 358 18.76 -40.44 -0.57
CA ARG A 358 19.53 -41.46 0.14
C ARG A 358 20.56 -42.03 -0.80
N LYS A 359 21.76 -42.37 -0.28
CA LYS A 359 22.81 -43.01 -1.04
C LYS A 359 22.65 -44.51 -1.03
N GLU A 360 22.39 -45.12 -2.19
CA GLU A 360 22.33 -46.56 -2.39
C GLU A 360 23.50 -46.99 -3.30
N GLY A 361 24.60 -47.44 -2.64
CA GLY A 361 25.87 -47.64 -3.34
C GLY A 361 26.43 -46.31 -3.90
N ASP A 362 26.67 -46.25 -5.20
CA ASP A 362 27.12 -45.03 -5.89
C ASP A 362 25.96 -44.17 -6.48
N ARG A 363 24.71 -44.56 -6.25
CA ARG A 363 23.53 -43.85 -6.79
C ARG A 363 22.82 -43.08 -5.72
N LEU A 364 22.37 -41.90 -6.08
CA LEU A 364 21.46 -41.06 -5.28
C LEU A 364 20.03 -41.44 -5.64
N VAL A 365 19.24 -41.79 -4.66
CA VAL A 365 17.82 -42.15 -4.80
C VAL A 365 16.98 -41.16 -4.02
N GLU A 366 15.98 -40.57 -4.69
CA GLU A 366 15.04 -39.62 -4.08
C GLU A 366 14.20 -40.30 -2.98
N THR A 367 14.00 -39.61 -1.87
CA THR A 367 13.19 -40.07 -0.74
C THR A 367 12.38 -38.95 -0.14
N GLU A 368 11.24 -39.26 0.45
CA GLU A 368 10.43 -38.31 1.20
C GLU A 368 10.96 -38.10 2.63
N GLU A 369 11.80 -39.02 3.11
CA GLU A 369 12.38 -38.96 4.44
C GLU A 369 13.46 -37.87 4.51
N LYS A 370 13.54 -37.17 5.66
CA LYS A 370 14.60 -36.21 5.95
C LYS A 370 15.91 -36.97 6.25
N THR A 371 16.77 -37.07 5.26
CA THR A 371 18.07 -37.80 5.39
C THR A 371 19.23 -36.88 5.74
N GLY A 372 19.04 -35.55 5.72
CA GLY A 372 20.13 -34.57 5.80
C GLY A 372 21.02 -34.52 4.55
N MET A 373 20.70 -35.30 3.51
CA MET A 373 21.36 -35.27 2.22
C MET A 373 20.40 -34.74 1.16
N TRP A 374 20.85 -33.78 0.39
CA TRP A 374 20.05 -33.10 -0.64
C TRP A 374 20.72 -33.22 -1.99
N ALA A 375 19.91 -33.29 -3.05
CA ALA A 375 20.40 -33.29 -4.40
C ALA A 375 19.51 -32.44 -5.33
N TRP A 376 20.13 -31.91 -6.36
CA TRP A 376 19.47 -31.28 -7.48
C TRP A 376 18.89 -32.35 -8.40
N LYS A 377 17.58 -32.36 -8.55
CA LYS A 377 16.86 -33.19 -9.53
C LYS A 377 16.76 -32.42 -10.85
N HIS A 378 17.57 -32.83 -11.80
CA HIS A 378 17.65 -32.22 -13.13
C HIS A 378 17.06 -33.16 -14.16
N THR A 379 15.87 -32.87 -14.67
CA THR A 379 15.25 -33.62 -15.77
C THR A 379 15.56 -32.92 -17.08
N HIS A 380 16.32 -33.57 -17.96
CA HIS A 380 16.68 -33.03 -19.26
C HIS A 380 15.45 -33.00 -20.18
N SER A 381 15.04 -31.83 -20.65
CA SER A 381 13.86 -31.63 -21.50
C SER A 381 13.92 -32.39 -22.84
N THR A 382 15.14 -32.59 -23.38
CA THR A 382 15.35 -33.26 -24.68
C THR A 382 15.36 -34.79 -24.61
N THR A 383 15.82 -35.37 -23.49
CA THR A 383 15.98 -36.83 -23.34
C THR A 383 15.03 -37.46 -22.34
N GLY A 384 14.32 -36.66 -21.53
CA GLY A 384 13.48 -37.11 -20.43
C GLY A 384 14.26 -37.80 -19.28
N LYS A 385 15.60 -37.85 -19.37
CA LYS A 385 16.44 -38.51 -18.36
C LYS A 385 16.60 -37.58 -17.13
N THR A 386 16.31 -38.11 -15.96
CA THR A 386 16.52 -37.42 -14.68
C THR A 386 17.90 -37.75 -14.14
N GLU A 387 18.67 -36.73 -13.81
CA GLU A 387 19.97 -36.79 -13.16
C GLU A 387 19.85 -36.19 -11.76
N TYR A 388 20.45 -36.89 -10.76
CA TYR A 388 20.56 -36.40 -9.40
C TYR A 388 21.99 -35.96 -9.15
N ARG A 389 22.17 -34.69 -8.77
CA ARG A 389 23.48 -34.13 -8.44
C ARG A 389 23.48 -33.70 -6.98
N GLU A 390 24.41 -34.29 -6.19
CA GLU A 390 24.53 -33.97 -4.77
C GLU A 390 24.74 -32.47 -4.56
N LEU A 391 23.98 -31.89 -3.62
CA LEU A 391 24.14 -30.51 -3.21
C LEU A 391 25.37 -30.37 -2.32
N LYS A 392 26.43 -29.71 -2.83
CA LYS A 392 27.70 -29.51 -2.15
C LYS A 392 28.00 -28.06 -1.84
N GLY A 393 27.35 -27.14 -2.53
CA GLY A 393 27.53 -25.71 -2.34
C GLY A 393 28.68 -25.10 -3.15
N ALA A 394 29.12 -25.74 -4.25
CA ALA A 394 30.10 -25.15 -5.16
C ALA A 394 29.47 -24.03 -5.98
N LEU A 395 30.09 -22.85 -6.02
CA LEU A 395 29.58 -21.70 -6.80
C LEU A 395 30.64 -21.17 -7.75
N VAL A 396 30.23 -20.91 -8.99
CA VAL A 396 31.08 -20.32 -10.02
C VAL A 396 30.34 -19.17 -10.69
N MET A 397 30.98 -18.02 -10.80
CA MET A 397 30.57 -16.91 -11.66
C MET A 397 31.62 -16.76 -12.77
N ASP A 398 31.17 -16.74 -14.02
CA ASP A 398 31.98 -16.60 -15.19
C ASP A 398 31.60 -15.31 -15.92
N ASP A 399 32.50 -14.36 -15.99
CA ASP A 399 32.39 -13.09 -16.75
C ASP A 399 31.05 -12.38 -16.53
N VAL A 400 30.69 -12.19 -15.23
CA VAL A 400 29.38 -11.65 -14.85
C VAL A 400 29.41 -10.13 -14.84
N ASP A 401 28.55 -9.54 -15.68
CA ASP A 401 28.22 -8.11 -15.67
C ASP A 401 26.82 -7.89 -15.10
N PHE A 402 26.67 -6.85 -14.26
CA PHE A 402 25.38 -6.53 -13.65
C PHE A 402 25.22 -5.04 -13.32
N GLY A 403 24.01 -4.52 -13.59
CA GLY A 403 23.52 -3.21 -13.13
C GLY A 403 22.08 -3.27 -12.64
N TYR A 404 21.75 -2.51 -11.60
CA TYR A 404 20.36 -2.39 -11.11
C TYR A 404 19.45 -1.67 -12.10
N THR A 405 20.04 -0.84 -12.98
CA THR A 405 19.39 -0.15 -14.09
C THR A 405 20.24 -0.34 -15.34
N ASP A 406 19.63 -0.29 -16.52
CA ASP A 406 20.31 -0.48 -17.80
C ASP A 406 21.40 0.58 -18.07
N ASP A 407 21.27 1.77 -17.48
CA ASP A 407 22.20 2.90 -17.66
C ASP A 407 23.47 2.78 -16.82
N LYS A 408 23.51 1.93 -15.80
CA LYS A 408 24.61 1.89 -14.83
C LYS A 408 24.99 0.47 -14.44
N ILE A 409 26.06 -0.03 -15.05
CA ILE A 409 26.69 -1.28 -14.64
C ILE A 409 27.43 -1.07 -13.31
N VAL A 410 27.23 -1.98 -12.36
CA VAL A 410 27.80 -1.96 -11.00
C VAL A 410 28.88 -3.02 -10.83
N LEU A 411 28.72 -4.17 -11.46
CA LEU A 411 29.72 -5.24 -11.50
C LEU A 411 30.21 -5.44 -12.92
N HIS A 412 31.52 -5.62 -13.09
CA HIS A 412 32.18 -5.74 -14.38
C HIS A 412 33.09 -6.95 -14.40
N ASN A 413 32.84 -7.90 -15.30
CA ASN A 413 33.67 -9.08 -15.56
C ASN A 413 34.01 -9.81 -14.24
N ILE A 414 33.00 -10.20 -13.47
CA ILE A 414 33.20 -10.90 -12.20
C ILE A 414 33.46 -12.37 -12.45
N ASP A 415 34.70 -12.79 -12.17
CA ASP A 415 35.12 -14.19 -12.10
C ASP A 415 35.29 -14.62 -10.64
N LEU A 416 34.44 -15.53 -10.21
CA LEU A 416 34.42 -16.06 -8.84
C LEU A 416 34.26 -17.57 -8.88
N TYR A 417 35.02 -18.29 -8.08
CA TYR A 417 34.78 -19.70 -7.81
C TYR A 417 34.92 -19.98 -6.32
N ALA A 418 34.04 -20.79 -5.79
CA ALA A 418 34.01 -21.30 -4.42
C ALA A 418 33.90 -22.81 -4.44
N GLU A 419 34.81 -23.49 -3.76
CA GLU A 419 34.76 -24.93 -3.55
C GLU A 419 33.85 -25.29 -2.38
N PRO A 420 33.29 -26.51 -2.34
CA PRO A 420 32.47 -26.95 -1.21
C PRO A 420 33.21 -26.80 0.12
N GLY A 421 32.54 -26.21 1.11
CA GLY A 421 33.07 -25.97 2.44
C GLY A 421 34.07 -24.82 2.56
N GLN A 422 34.38 -24.10 1.46
CA GLN A 422 35.31 -22.98 1.45
C GLN A 422 34.68 -21.70 2.02
N LYS A 423 35.46 -20.97 2.83
CA LYS A 423 35.08 -19.66 3.37
C LYS A 423 35.71 -18.54 2.50
N ILE A 424 34.85 -17.75 1.88
CA ILE A 424 35.25 -16.63 1.00
C ILE A 424 34.88 -15.31 1.66
N ALA A 425 35.86 -14.42 1.82
CA ALA A 425 35.64 -13.08 2.32
C ALA A 425 35.67 -12.03 1.21
N PHE A 426 34.63 -11.23 1.10
CA PHE A 426 34.58 -10.04 0.25
C PHE A 426 35.06 -8.80 1.02
N VAL A 427 36.10 -8.16 0.52
CA VAL A 427 36.73 -6.97 1.13
C VAL A 427 36.73 -5.82 0.11
N GLY A 428 36.50 -4.61 0.56
CA GLY A 428 36.50 -3.42 -0.32
C GLY A 428 35.73 -2.27 0.30
N SER A 429 35.86 -1.08 -0.29
CA SER A 429 35.14 0.12 0.15
C SER A 429 33.62 -0.03 0.04
N THR A 430 32.88 0.84 0.74
CA THR A 430 31.41 0.92 0.58
C THR A 430 31.09 1.27 -0.88
N GLY A 431 30.15 0.54 -1.47
CA GLY A 431 29.78 0.70 -2.89
C GLY A 431 30.68 -0.05 -3.89
N ALA A 432 31.65 -0.88 -3.44
CA ALA A 432 32.50 -1.67 -4.31
C ALA A 432 31.79 -2.84 -5.02
N GLY A 433 30.54 -3.18 -4.64
CA GLY A 433 29.76 -4.26 -5.25
C GLY A 433 29.60 -5.52 -4.39
N LYS A 434 30.09 -5.54 -3.14
CA LYS A 434 30.04 -6.73 -2.26
C LYS A 434 28.61 -7.27 -2.06
N THR A 435 27.69 -6.43 -1.61
CA THR A 435 26.27 -6.80 -1.41
C THR A 435 25.59 -7.15 -2.74
N THR A 436 26.02 -6.56 -3.85
CA THR A 436 25.48 -6.89 -5.18
C THR A 436 25.82 -8.34 -5.55
N ILE A 437 27.05 -8.82 -5.30
CA ILE A 437 27.42 -10.22 -5.53
C ILE A 437 26.53 -11.17 -4.72
N THR A 438 26.30 -10.87 -3.44
CA THR A 438 25.44 -11.72 -2.59
C THR A 438 23.98 -11.72 -3.03
N ASN A 439 23.47 -10.59 -3.53
CA ASN A 439 22.13 -10.50 -4.12
C ASN A 439 21.98 -11.36 -5.37
N LEU A 440 23.05 -11.44 -6.21
CA LEU A 440 23.07 -12.29 -7.40
C LEU A 440 23.15 -13.78 -7.04
N ILE A 441 23.91 -14.16 -6.01
CA ILE A 441 23.96 -15.55 -5.51
C ILE A 441 22.56 -16.02 -5.06
N ASN A 442 21.80 -15.17 -4.36
CA ASN A 442 20.42 -15.44 -3.96
C ASN A 442 19.40 -15.34 -5.11
N ARG A 443 19.87 -14.92 -6.29
CA ARG A 443 19.00 -14.65 -7.44
C ARG A 443 17.82 -13.73 -7.09
N PHE A 444 18.08 -12.67 -6.30
CA PHE A 444 17.14 -11.55 -6.10
C PHE A 444 17.07 -10.67 -7.34
N TYR A 445 18.11 -10.72 -8.15
CA TYR A 445 18.22 -10.10 -9.47
C TYR A 445 18.80 -11.09 -10.46
N ASP A 446 18.33 -11.06 -11.69
CA ASP A 446 18.90 -11.83 -12.79
C ASP A 446 20.02 -11.00 -13.47
N ILE A 447 21.10 -11.65 -13.92
CA ILE A 447 22.26 -11.03 -14.54
C ILE A 447 21.96 -10.62 -15.99
N GLN A 448 22.63 -9.56 -16.49
CA GLN A 448 22.53 -9.13 -17.87
C GLN A 448 23.46 -9.93 -18.79
N ASP A 449 24.69 -10.23 -18.33
CA ASP A 449 25.67 -11.03 -19.08
C ASP A 449 26.47 -11.95 -18.17
N GLY A 450 27.12 -12.97 -18.76
CA GLY A 450 27.87 -13.97 -18.04
C GLY A 450 27.06 -15.20 -17.60
N LYS A 451 27.57 -15.97 -16.64
CA LYS A 451 26.93 -17.19 -16.12
C LYS A 451 27.23 -17.39 -14.65
N ILE A 452 26.19 -17.71 -13.88
CA ILE A 452 26.35 -18.17 -12.49
C ILE A 452 25.94 -19.64 -12.43
N ARG A 453 26.81 -20.49 -11.90
CA ARG A 453 26.56 -21.92 -11.71
C ARG A 453 26.66 -22.30 -10.25
N TYR A 454 25.66 -23.04 -9.79
CA TYR A 454 25.65 -23.63 -8.47
C TYR A 454 25.68 -25.15 -8.57
N ASP A 455 26.69 -25.78 -7.97
CA ASP A 455 27.05 -27.19 -8.20
C ASP A 455 27.15 -27.55 -9.70
N GLY A 456 27.64 -26.61 -10.52
CA GLY A 456 27.79 -26.73 -11.97
C GLY A 456 26.49 -26.63 -12.77
N ILE A 457 25.34 -26.37 -12.11
CA ILE A 457 24.05 -26.10 -12.75
C ILE A 457 23.88 -24.59 -12.87
N ASN A 458 23.49 -24.07 -14.05
CA ASN A 458 23.19 -22.66 -14.19
C ASN A 458 21.98 -22.30 -13.30
N ILE A 459 22.14 -21.27 -12.44
CA ILE A 459 21.12 -20.88 -11.46
C ILE A 459 19.78 -20.51 -12.12
N ASN A 460 19.78 -20.07 -13.38
CA ASN A 460 18.56 -19.77 -14.12
C ASN A 460 17.70 -21.02 -14.40
N LYS A 461 18.30 -22.21 -14.35
CA LYS A 461 17.59 -23.49 -14.49
C LYS A 461 17.04 -24.01 -13.18
N ILE A 462 17.51 -23.50 -12.03
CA ILE A 462 17.08 -23.90 -10.69
C ILE A 462 15.86 -23.07 -10.31
N LYS A 463 14.84 -23.70 -9.73
CA LYS A 463 13.69 -22.96 -9.15
C LYS A 463 14.19 -22.02 -8.07
N LYS A 464 13.75 -20.74 -8.12
CA LYS A 464 14.20 -19.71 -7.18
C LYS A 464 13.95 -20.08 -5.72
N GLY A 465 12.78 -20.67 -5.43
CA GLY A 465 12.45 -21.15 -4.09
C GLY A 465 13.39 -22.25 -3.59
N ASP A 466 13.79 -23.18 -4.46
CA ASP A 466 14.70 -24.28 -4.12
C ASP A 466 16.15 -23.79 -4.00
N LEU A 467 16.56 -22.85 -4.87
CA LEU A 467 17.87 -22.18 -4.73
C LEU A 467 17.99 -21.48 -3.38
N ARG A 468 17.01 -20.64 -3.04
CA ARG A 468 16.99 -19.89 -1.76
C ARG A 468 16.90 -20.79 -0.54
N ARG A 469 16.22 -21.95 -0.64
CA ARG A 469 16.20 -22.96 0.43
C ARG A 469 17.57 -23.58 0.68
N SER A 470 18.41 -23.69 -0.34
CA SER A 470 19.77 -24.23 -0.23
C SER A 470 20.79 -23.23 0.32
N LEU A 471 20.40 -21.95 0.45
CA LEU A 471 21.23 -20.85 0.90
C LEU A 471 20.71 -20.29 2.23
N GLY A 472 21.55 -20.23 3.25
CA GLY A 472 21.24 -19.50 4.48
C GLY A 472 21.76 -18.06 4.40
N ILE A 473 20.99 -17.12 4.90
CA ILE A 473 21.40 -15.71 4.91
C ILE A 473 21.31 -15.13 6.32
N VAL A 474 22.37 -14.41 6.72
CA VAL A 474 22.37 -13.58 7.93
C VAL A 474 22.70 -12.16 7.49
N LEU A 475 21.70 -11.28 7.52
CA LEU A 475 21.82 -9.89 7.11
C LEU A 475 22.35 -9.00 8.24
N GLN A 476 22.97 -7.88 7.87
CA GLN A 476 23.40 -6.82 8.78
C GLN A 476 22.23 -6.27 9.60
N ASP A 477 21.14 -5.89 8.91
CA ASP A 477 19.92 -5.40 9.53
C ASP A 477 18.98 -6.59 9.77
N THR A 478 18.98 -7.08 11.00
CA THR A 478 18.17 -8.23 11.40
C THR A 478 16.72 -7.81 11.60
N HIS A 479 15.81 -8.32 10.79
CA HIS A 479 14.37 -8.18 10.99
C HIS A 479 13.79 -9.33 11.83
N LEU A 480 13.07 -8.97 12.91
CA LEU A 480 12.32 -9.89 13.75
C LEU A 480 10.82 -9.59 13.62
N PHE A 481 10.04 -10.65 13.43
CA PHE A 481 8.59 -10.54 13.30
C PHE A 481 7.92 -10.40 14.67
N THR A 482 6.74 -9.81 14.70
CA THR A 482 5.89 -9.76 15.88
C THR A 482 5.31 -11.16 16.14
N ASP A 483 6.09 -11.97 16.85
CA ASP A 483 5.80 -13.34 17.25
C ASP A 483 6.69 -13.73 18.43
N THR A 484 6.59 -14.97 18.95
CA THR A 484 7.46 -15.46 20.00
C THR A 484 8.91 -15.58 19.52
N VAL A 485 9.85 -15.63 20.46
CA VAL A 485 11.27 -15.93 20.15
C VAL A 485 11.39 -17.29 19.44
N MET A 486 10.62 -18.29 19.89
CA MET A 486 10.57 -19.63 19.30
C MET A 486 10.23 -19.56 17.82
N GLU A 487 9.11 -18.90 17.46
CA GLU A 487 8.64 -18.80 16.09
C GLU A 487 9.56 -17.94 15.21
N ASN A 488 10.18 -16.90 15.78
CA ASN A 488 11.19 -16.13 15.06
C ASN A 488 12.42 -16.96 14.66
N ILE A 489 12.83 -17.93 15.46
CA ILE A 489 13.90 -18.86 15.08
C ILE A 489 13.37 -19.93 14.11
N ARG A 490 12.17 -20.50 14.40
CA ARG A 490 11.50 -21.50 13.56
C ARG A 490 11.21 -20.99 12.14
N TYR A 491 11.16 -19.66 11.94
CA TYR A 491 10.98 -19.05 10.62
C TYR A 491 12.01 -19.52 9.58
N GLY A 492 13.21 -19.93 10.01
CA GLY A 492 14.23 -20.52 9.12
C GLY A 492 13.81 -21.89 8.54
N ARG A 493 12.99 -22.67 9.29
CA ARG A 493 12.40 -23.93 8.86
C ARG A 493 11.12 -24.18 9.65
N LEU A 494 9.97 -23.94 9.02
CA LEU A 494 8.66 -23.91 9.67
C LEU A 494 8.23 -25.25 10.31
N ASP A 495 8.76 -26.37 9.85
CA ASP A 495 8.48 -27.71 10.36
C ASP A 495 9.51 -28.20 11.41
N ALA A 496 10.39 -27.31 11.89
CA ALA A 496 11.36 -27.63 12.94
C ALA A 496 10.67 -27.88 14.27
N THR A 497 11.11 -28.93 15.00
CA THR A 497 10.62 -29.22 16.35
C THR A 497 11.17 -28.20 17.35
N ASP A 498 10.56 -28.15 18.56
CA ASP A 498 11.03 -27.26 19.64
C ASP A 498 12.47 -27.59 20.05
N GLU A 499 12.83 -28.88 20.06
CA GLU A 499 14.16 -29.34 20.38
C GLU A 499 15.20 -28.90 19.34
N GLU A 500 14.86 -28.94 18.05
CA GLU A 500 15.71 -28.45 16.96
C GLU A 500 15.92 -26.94 17.05
N VAL A 501 14.85 -26.17 17.34
CA VAL A 501 14.93 -24.72 17.56
C VAL A 501 15.81 -24.38 18.75
N ILE A 502 15.67 -25.10 19.89
CA ILE A 502 16.50 -24.92 21.08
C ILE A 502 17.97 -25.30 20.78
N ALA A 503 18.21 -26.35 20.00
CA ALA A 503 19.56 -26.72 19.58
C ALA A 503 20.21 -25.64 18.71
N ALA A 504 19.48 -25.08 17.75
CA ALA A 504 19.94 -23.96 16.94
C ALA A 504 20.23 -22.70 17.79
N ALA A 505 19.37 -22.40 18.76
CA ALA A 505 19.59 -21.30 19.70
C ALA A 505 20.85 -21.49 20.57
N LYS A 506 21.14 -22.71 20.98
CA LYS A 506 22.38 -23.04 21.71
C LYS A 506 23.61 -22.87 20.82
N LEU A 507 23.56 -23.33 19.56
CA LEU A 507 24.64 -23.15 18.60
C LEU A 507 24.93 -21.65 18.41
N ALA A 508 23.89 -20.84 18.30
CA ALA A 508 23.98 -19.38 18.15
C ALA A 508 24.29 -18.64 19.47
N ASN A 509 24.62 -19.31 20.56
CA ASN A 509 24.81 -18.74 21.90
C ASN A 509 23.61 -17.88 22.39
N ALA A 510 22.42 -18.11 21.85
CA ALA A 510 21.21 -17.34 22.17
C ALA A 510 20.44 -17.90 23.37
N ASP A 511 20.50 -19.23 23.64
CA ASP A 511 19.74 -19.91 24.68
C ASP A 511 19.92 -19.27 26.07
N SER A 512 21.14 -18.83 26.40
CA SER A 512 21.47 -18.27 27.70
C SER A 512 20.74 -16.94 28.01
N PHE A 513 20.50 -16.08 27.02
CA PHE A 513 19.74 -14.87 27.23
C PHE A 513 18.25 -15.12 27.05
N ILE A 514 17.84 -15.99 26.12
CA ILE A 514 16.42 -16.33 25.90
C ILE A 514 15.79 -16.83 27.20
N ARG A 515 16.44 -17.72 27.92
CA ARG A 515 15.96 -18.26 29.23
C ARG A 515 15.83 -17.18 30.32
N LYS A 516 16.47 -16.04 30.17
CA LYS A 516 16.36 -14.88 31.08
C LYS A 516 15.24 -13.93 30.74
N LEU A 517 14.62 -14.09 29.58
CA LEU A 517 13.43 -13.32 29.21
C LEU A 517 12.24 -13.77 30.08
N PRO A 518 11.23 -12.91 30.31
CA PRO A 518 10.12 -13.21 31.21
C PRO A 518 9.43 -14.54 30.93
N ASP A 519 9.16 -14.88 29.66
CA ASP A 519 8.51 -16.11 29.22
C ASP A 519 9.46 -17.02 28.43
N GLY A 520 10.79 -16.81 28.56
CA GLY A 520 11.79 -17.58 27.83
C GLY A 520 11.56 -17.59 26.33
N TYR A 521 11.50 -18.77 25.71
CA TYR A 521 11.24 -18.94 24.27
C TYR A 521 9.85 -18.46 23.83
N ASN A 522 8.87 -18.40 24.75
CA ASN A 522 7.52 -17.93 24.47
C ASN A 522 7.38 -16.40 24.62
N THR A 523 8.46 -15.69 24.93
CA THR A 523 8.45 -14.23 25.01
C THR A 523 8.06 -13.63 23.67
N LEU A 524 6.99 -12.81 23.67
CA LEU A 524 6.50 -12.11 22.48
C LEU A 524 7.41 -10.92 22.15
N LEU A 525 7.97 -10.93 20.95
CA LEU A 525 8.72 -9.81 20.38
C LEU A 525 7.77 -8.82 19.71
N LYS A 526 8.03 -7.54 19.89
CA LYS A 526 7.26 -6.45 19.26
C LYS A 526 8.21 -5.43 18.64
N GLY A 527 7.76 -4.73 17.61
CA GLY A 527 8.50 -3.61 17.03
C GLY A 527 9.94 -4.00 16.65
N ASP A 528 10.10 -5.05 15.85
CA ASP A 528 11.41 -5.54 15.38
C ASP A 528 12.36 -5.95 16.51
N GLY A 529 11.80 -6.50 17.61
CA GLY A 529 12.57 -6.88 18.78
C GLY A 529 13.17 -5.67 19.53
N GLY A 530 12.45 -4.53 19.59
CA GLY A 530 12.94 -3.30 20.19
C GLY A 530 13.34 -3.39 21.67
N ASN A 531 12.95 -4.46 22.36
CA ASN A 531 13.37 -4.79 23.72
C ASN A 531 14.67 -5.63 23.81
N LEU A 532 15.25 -6.02 22.67
CA LEU A 532 16.50 -6.77 22.58
C LEU A 532 17.66 -5.85 22.13
N SER A 533 18.86 -6.16 22.62
CA SER A 533 20.06 -5.50 22.09
C SER A 533 20.34 -5.92 20.64
N GLN A 534 21.11 -5.14 19.90
CA GLN A 534 21.47 -5.47 18.52
C GLN A 534 22.18 -6.83 18.42
N GLY A 535 23.09 -7.15 19.35
CA GLY A 535 23.76 -8.45 19.39
C GLY A 535 22.81 -9.61 19.68
N GLN A 536 21.79 -9.41 20.55
CA GLN A 536 20.77 -10.42 20.80
C GLN A 536 19.91 -10.69 19.55
N ARG A 537 19.52 -9.64 18.83
CA ARG A 537 18.80 -9.78 17.55
C ARG A 537 19.64 -10.54 16.53
N GLN A 538 20.94 -10.25 16.44
CA GLN A 538 21.86 -10.94 15.53
C GLN A 538 22.03 -12.41 15.89
N MET A 539 22.13 -12.75 17.19
CA MET A 539 22.15 -14.16 17.63
C MET A 539 20.86 -14.91 17.26
N LEU A 540 19.70 -14.25 17.29
CA LEU A 540 18.45 -14.86 16.80
C LEU A 540 18.46 -15.06 15.28
N ALA A 541 19.03 -14.14 14.50
CA ALA A 541 19.19 -14.33 13.05
C ALA A 541 20.15 -15.49 12.72
N ILE A 542 21.23 -15.66 13.50
CA ILE A 542 22.14 -16.80 13.38
C ILE A 542 21.41 -18.10 13.73
N ALA A 543 20.59 -18.11 14.79
CA ALA A 543 19.78 -19.27 15.16
C ALA A 543 18.75 -19.63 14.07
N ARG A 544 18.14 -18.63 13.43
CA ARG A 544 17.25 -18.80 12.29
C ARG A 544 17.96 -19.46 11.09
N ALA A 545 19.17 -19.05 10.79
CA ALA A 545 19.99 -19.68 9.74
C ALA A 545 20.46 -21.09 10.15
N ALA A 546 20.74 -21.29 11.43
CA ALA A 546 21.17 -22.60 11.95
C ALA A 546 20.06 -23.66 11.89
N VAL A 547 18.80 -23.30 12.20
CA VAL A 547 17.67 -24.24 12.13
C VAL A 547 17.32 -24.64 10.68
N ALA A 548 17.60 -23.78 9.73
CA ALA A 548 17.44 -24.07 8.29
C ALA A 548 18.46 -25.09 7.79
N ASP A 549 19.62 -25.16 8.42
CA ASP A 549 20.74 -26.09 8.13
C ASP A 549 21.17 -26.15 6.64
N PRO A 550 21.42 -25.00 5.98
CA PRO A 550 21.75 -24.96 4.56
C PRO A 550 23.24 -25.32 4.33
N PRO A 551 23.60 -25.91 3.17
CA PRO A 551 24.99 -26.25 2.84
C PRO A 551 25.86 -25.05 2.48
N ALA A 552 25.23 -23.93 2.11
CA ALA A 552 25.94 -22.69 1.83
C ALA A 552 25.33 -21.51 2.60
N LEU A 553 26.17 -20.57 2.99
CA LEU A 553 25.81 -19.41 3.82
C LEU A 553 26.27 -18.09 3.18
N ILE A 554 25.46 -17.08 3.35
CA ILE A 554 25.79 -15.69 3.03
C ILE A 554 25.68 -14.89 4.32
N LEU A 555 26.78 -14.29 4.74
CA LEU A 555 26.87 -13.55 6.00
C LEU A 555 27.26 -12.10 5.70
N ASP A 556 26.46 -11.15 6.16
CA ASP A 556 26.80 -9.71 6.12
C ASP A 556 27.19 -9.26 7.53
N GLU A 557 28.48 -9.02 7.74
CA GLU A 557 29.08 -8.78 9.03
C GLU A 557 29.21 -7.29 9.31
N ALA A 558 28.17 -6.63 9.80
CA ALA A 558 28.27 -5.27 10.31
C ALA A 558 27.86 -5.19 11.77
N THR A 559 28.85 -5.07 12.66
CA THR A 559 28.66 -5.10 14.12
C THR A 559 29.16 -3.84 14.80
N SER A 560 29.09 -2.68 14.14
CA SER A 560 29.66 -1.42 14.61
C SER A 560 29.08 -0.84 15.92
N SER A 561 28.06 -1.48 16.51
CA SER A 561 27.34 -0.95 17.68
C SER A 561 27.10 -1.99 18.78
N ILE A 562 27.91 -3.07 18.84
CA ILE A 562 27.76 -4.14 19.82
C ILE A 562 28.90 -4.06 20.84
N ASP A 563 28.59 -4.30 22.12
CA ASP A 563 29.62 -4.39 23.18
C ASP A 563 30.58 -5.57 22.94
N THR A 564 31.82 -5.44 23.36
CA THR A 564 32.91 -6.40 23.10
C THR A 564 32.61 -7.83 23.53
N ARG A 565 31.86 -8.02 24.63
CA ARG A 565 31.50 -9.36 25.11
C ARG A 565 30.48 -10.04 24.22
N THR A 566 29.41 -9.33 23.90
CA THR A 566 28.36 -9.83 22.98
C THR A 566 28.92 -10.02 21.58
N GLU A 567 29.81 -9.14 21.15
CA GLU A 567 30.53 -9.25 19.89
C GLU A 567 31.29 -10.56 19.76
N LYS A 568 32.04 -10.96 20.80
CA LYS A 568 32.75 -12.24 20.82
C LYS A 568 31.76 -13.42 20.73
N MET A 569 30.63 -13.36 21.44
CA MET A 569 29.60 -14.40 21.38
C MET A 569 28.98 -14.55 19.97
N VAL A 570 28.71 -13.44 19.31
CA VAL A 570 28.21 -13.41 17.93
C VAL A 570 29.25 -14.04 16.99
N GLN A 571 30.53 -13.67 17.13
CA GLN A 571 31.62 -14.21 16.31
C GLN A 571 31.78 -15.73 16.50
N ASP A 572 31.82 -16.19 17.76
CA ASP A 572 31.90 -17.62 18.07
C ASP A 572 30.70 -18.40 17.48
N SER A 573 29.52 -17.78 17.46
CA SER A 573 28.30 -18.37 16.87
C SER A 573 28.39 -18.45 15.36
N MET A 574 28.89 -17.39 14.71
CA MET A 574 29.13 -17.38 13.27
C MET A 574 30.16 -18.42 12.85
N ASP A 575 31.29 -18.53 13.58
CA ASP A 575 32.33 -19.53 13.29
C ASP A 575 31.81 -20.95 13.40
N LYS A 576 30.97 -21.25 14.43
CA LYS A 576 30.29 -22.55 14.54
C LYS A 576 29.33 -22.81 13.39
N LEU A 577 28.55 -21.79 13.00
CA LEU A 577 27.59 -21.91 11.90
C LEU A 577 28.30 -22.13 10.54
N MET A 578 29.44 -21.52 10.32
CA MET A 578 30.23 -21.64 9.08
C MET A 578 30.92 -22.99 8.92
N HIS A 579 31.18 -23.70 10.01
CA HIS A 579 31.98 -24.94 9.97
C HIS A 579 31.36 -25.98 9.01
N GLY A 580 32.17 -26.44 8.06
CA GLY A 580 31.78 -27.47 7.09
C GLY A 580 30.86 -26.97 5.95
N ARG A 581 30.59 -25.66 5.85
CA ARG A 581 29.71 -25.07 4.85
C ARG A 581 30.44 -24.09 3.94
N THR A 582 30.05 -24.05 2.69
CA THR A 582 30.53 -23.00 1.79
C THR A 582 29.97 -21.66 2.24
N THR A 583 30.86 -20.70 2.52
CA THR A 583 30.43 -19.45 3.15
C THR A 583 30.95 -18.24 2.42
N PHE A 584 30.05 -17.33 2.09
CA PHE A 584 30.35 -16.00 1.52
C PHE A 584 30.15 -14.95 2.60
N VAL A 585 31.22 -14.26 2.99
CA VAL A 585 31.19 -13.26 4.07
C VAL A 585 31.51 -11.89 3.52
N ILE A 586 30.60 -10.92 3.70
CA ILE A 586 30.92 -9.51 3.55
C ILE A 586 31.65 -9.10 4.83
N ALA A 587 33.00 -9.14 4.79
CA ALA A 587 33.79 -8.98 5.98
C ALA A 587 34.09 -7.50 6.28
N HIS A 588 33.74 -7.08 7.49
CA HIS A 588 34.08 -5.80 8.07
C HIS A 588 35.10 -5.90 9.20
N ARG A 589 35.49 -7.14 9.59
CA ARG A 589 36.42 -7.41 10.68
C ARG A 589 37.69 -8.10 10.19
N LEU A 590 38.81 -7.68 10.76
CA LEU A 590 40.12 -8.26 10.46
C LEU A 590 40.22 -9.74 10.82
N SER A 591 39.58 -10.18 11.92
CA SER A 591 39.56 -11.59 12.32
C SER A 591 38.87 -12.49 11.31
N THR A 592 37.69 -12.10 10.83
CA THR A 592 36.93 -12.87 9.83
C THR A 592 37.67 -12.92 8.50
N ILE A 593 38.30 -11.82 8.10
CA ILE A 593 39.13 -11.74 6.86
C ILE A 593 40.32 -12.70 6.98
N LYS A 594 41.05 -12.64 8.10
CA LYS A 594 42.26 -13.42 8.30
C LYS A 594 42.00 -14.93 8.29
N ASN A 595 40.86 -15.37 8.84
CA ASN A 595 40.48 -16.76 8.98
C ASN A 595 39.69 -17.31 7.75
N SER A 596 39.70 -16.60 6.63
CA SER A 596 39.04 -17.01 5.40
C SER A 596 40.01 -17.75 4.48
N ASP A 597 39.54 -18.82 3.82
CA ASP A 597 40.35 -19.61 2.89
C ASP A 597 40.71 -18.81 1.65
N CYS A 598 39.83 -17.92 1.23
CA CYS A 598 40.04 -17.04 0.09
C CYS A 598 39.48 -15.65 0.37
N ILE A 599 40.27 -14.63 0.13
CA ILE A 599 39.90 -13.23 0.21
C ILE A 599 39.80 -12.69 -1.21
N MET A 600 38.68 -12.01 -1.52
CA MET A 600 38.44 -11.33 -2.76
C MET A 600 38.34 -9.83 -2.51
N VAL A 601 39.24 -9.07 -3.09
CA VAL A 601 39.27 -7.59 -2.95
C VAL A 601 38.52 -6.98 -4.11
N LEU A 602 37.44 -6.25 -3.77
CA LEU A 602 36.62 -5.55 -4.75
C LEU A 602 36.94 -4.05 -4.77
N GLU A 603 37.08 -3.52 -5.96
CA GLU A 603 37.18 -2.08 -6.20
C GLU A 603 36.42 -1.70 -7.46
N LYS A 604 35.51 -0.72 -7.35
CA LYS A 604 34.70 -0.21 -8.48
C LYS A 604 34.03 -1.29 -9.31
N GLY A 605 33.45 -2.29 -8.63
CA GLY A 605 32.73 -3.37 -9.29
C GLY A 605 33.59 -4.45 -9.94
N ARG A 606 34.90 -4.52 -9.66
CA ARG A 606 35.82 -5.56 -10.17
C ARG A 606 36.51 -6.28 -9.04
N ILE A 607 36.80 -7.56 -9.20
CA ILE A 607 37.71 -8.30 -8.32
C ILE A 607 39.12 -8.01 -8.80
N ILE A 608 39.89 -7.27 -7.98
CA ILE A 608 41.26 -6.83 -8.33
C ILE A 608 42.35 -7.70 -7.71
N GLU A 609 42.06 -8.37 -6.59
CA GLU A 609 42.99 -9.29 -5.94
C GLU A 609 42.24 -10.49 -5.38
N ARG A 610 42.91 -11.66 -5.40
CA ARG A 610 42.38 -12.92 -4.86
C ARG A 610 43.50 -13.77 -4.26
N GLY A 611 43.30 -14.27 -3.05
CA GLY A 611 44.27 -15.17 -2.41
C GLY A 611 44.01 -15.38 -0.94
N SER A 612 44.94 -16.12 -0.25
CA SER A 612 44.96 -16.22 1.19
C SER A 612 45.47 -14.92 1.83
N HIS A 613 45.26 -14.77 3.14
CA HIS A 613 45.74 -13.64 3.90
C HIS A 613 47.24 -13.39 3.72
N GLU A 614 48.05 -14.46 3.87
CA GLU A 614 49.51 -14.41 3.76
C GLU A 614 49.96 -13.97 2.35
N ARG A 615 49.40 -14.59 1.33
CA ARG A 615 49.72 -14.32 -0.06
C ARG A 615 49.42 -12.85 -0.44
N LEU A 616 48.27 -12.34 -0.02
CA LEU A 616 47.88 -10.96 -0.33
C LEU A 616 48.70 -9.92 0.43
N LEU A 617 49.15 -10.24 1.66
CA LEU A 617 50.11 -9.37 2.38
C LEU A 617 51.48 -9.31 1.69
N GLU A 618 51.98 -10.44 1.19
CA GLU A 618 53.26 -10.49 0.44
C GLU A 618 53.20 -9.67 -0.85
N GLN A 619 52.06 -9.65 -1.53
CA GLN A 619 51.84 -8.88 -2.76
C GLN A 619 51.87 -7.38 -2.55
N LYS A 620 51.72 -6.88 -1.32
CA LYS A 620 51.66 -5.44 -0.95
C LYS A 620 50.71 -4.62 -1.78
N GLY A 621 49.63 -5.22 -2.26
CA GLY A 621 48.61 -4.60 -3.10
C GLY A 621 47.54 -3.84 -2.31
N ARG A 622 46.34 -3.78 -2.86
CA ARG A 622 45.19 -3.08 -2.25
C ARG A 622 44.77 -3.69 -0.93
N TYR A 623 44.80 -5.02 -0.81
CA TYR A 623 44.54 -5.72 0.45
C TYR A 623 45.50 -5.28 1.56
N TYR A 624 46.79 -5.19 1.27
CA TYR A 624 47.81 -4.75 2.23
C TYR A 624 47.51 -3.33 2.74
N GLN A 625 47.12 -2.42 1.82
CA GLN A 625 46.72 -1.06 2.20
C GLN A 625 45.51 -1.03 3.11
N LEU A 626 44.45 -1.80 2.78
CA LEU A 626 43.25 -1.90 3.59
C LEU A 626 43.51 -2.51 4.98
N TYR A 627 44.41 -3.50 5.05
CA TYR A 627 44.75 -4.18 6.28
C TYR A 627 45.64 -3.36 7.21
N THR A 628 46.68 -2.70 6.66
CA THR A 628 47.66 -1.95 7.46
C THR A 628 47.30 -0.51 7.68
N GLY A 629 46.33 0.05 6.96
CA GLY A 629 46.02 1.48 6.94
C GLY A 629 47.10 2.35 6.30
N LYS A 630 48.12 1.75 5.67
CA LYS A 630 49.23 2.48 5.02
C LYS A 630 48.97 2.59 3.53
N THR A 631 49.01 3.80 3.00
CA THR A 631 49.15 4.03 1.55
C THR A 631 50.55 3.60 1.14
N ALA A 632 50.66 2.76 0.08
CA ALA A 632 51.93 2.33 -0.46
C ALA A 632 52.66 3.51 -1.13
#